data_7fb26e6adafd382c94b8b3cbb95c43f5
#
_entry.id   7fb26e6adafd382c94b8b3cbb95c43f5
#
_cell.length_a   1.000
_cell.length_b   1.000
_cell.length_c   1.000
_cell.angle_alpha   90.00
_cell.angle_beta   90.00
_cell.angle_gamma   90.00
#
_symmetry.space_group_name_H-M   'P 1'
#
loop_
_entity.id
_entity.type
_entity.pdbx_description
1 polymer ?
#
loop_
_entity_poly.entity_id
_entity_poly.type
_entity_poly.pdbx_seq_one_letter_code
_entity_poly.pdbx_strand_id
1 'polypeptide(L)'
;MSVNLDGKLVVAISSRALFDFEEENRVFEDGLAHGLPPGVKPDAAYMKLQLDRLDVPAKPGVAFSLIKKLLAFNEAPDSLQEAQQPAKPAQRVEVVILSRNDPVSGMRVFRSAQHYGLNIQRGTFNRGEPPWRYLKPLHANLFLSAHLSDVRSALEAGVPAAQVYPQSARASQEHPHEVRIAFDGDAVLFSDEAERVYQAQGLSAFQAHEADKAQQPLLGGPFKPLLEALHRLQQAGTSRMRIRTALVTARSAPAHERAIRTLMNWNVEVDEAMFLGGLAKGEFLREFEPDFFFDDQTGHVHSAAQHVPAGHVASGVSNSGGV
;
A
#
# COMPACT_ATOMS: atom_id res chain seq x y z
N MET A 1 -25.28 14.19 10.43
CA MET A 1 -24.04 14.89 10.02
C MET A 1 -23.44 14.10 8.86
N SER A 2 -23.22 14.73 7.69
CA SER A 2 -22.51 14.10 6.59
C SER A 2 -21.03 13.95 7.00
N VAL A 3 -20.51 12.73 6.92
CA VAL A 3 -19.08 12.49 7.14
C VAL A 3 -18.36 12.93 5.87
N ASN A 4 -17.43 13.89 5.99
CA ASN A 4 -16.57 14.32 4.90
C ASN A 4 -15.23 13.55 4.97
N LEU A 5 -14.75 13.07 3.83
CA LEU A 5 -13.44 12.41 3.67
C LEU A 5 -12.37 13.38 3.12
N ASP A 6 -12.76 14.60 2.72
CA ASP A 6 -11.86 15.59 2.17
C ASP A 6 -10.75 15.96 3.18
N GLY A 7 -9.54 16.04 2.68
CA GLY A 7 -8.36 16.38 3.48
C GLY A 7 -7.81 15.25 4.35
N LYS A 8 -8.45 14.09 4.39
CA LYS A 8 -7.93 12.90 5.08
C LYS A 8 -7.05 12.06 4.16
N LEU A 9 -6.12 11.33 4.77
CA LEU A 9 -5.49 10.19 4.10
C LEU A 9 -6.47 9.01 4.12
N VAL A 10 -7.00 8.63 2.97
CA VAL A 10 -7.94 7.50 2.85
C VAL A 10 -7.21 6.29 2.29
N VAL A 11 -7.17 5.22 3.07
CA VAL A 11 -6.60 3.94 2.67
C VAL A 11 -7.71 2.91 2.50
N ALA A 12 -7.88 2.43 1.28
CA ALA A 12 -8.73 1.30 0.97
C ALA A 12 -7.91 0.00 1.05
N ILE A 13 -8.48 -1.05 1.64
CA ILE A 13 -7.74 -2.30 1.84
C ILE A 13 -8.64 -3.53 1.72
N SER A 14 -8.15 -4.57 1.05
CA SER A 14 -8.85 -5.86 1.01
C SER A 14 -8.71 -6.61 2.34
N SER A 15 -9.69 -7.47 2.65
CA SER A 15 -9.67 -8.26 3.88
C SER A 15 -8.39 -9.12 4.00
N ARG A 16 -7.91 -9.72 2.90
CA ARG A 16 -6.69 -10.56 2.86
C ARG A 16 -5.39 -9.77 2.93
N ALA A 17 -5.38 -8.48 2.61
CA ALA A 17 -4.22 -7.63 2.82
C ALA A 17 -4.10 -7.20 4.30
N LEU A 18 -5.25 -6.99 4.97
CA LEU A 18 -5.30 -6.57 6.37
C LEU A 18 -5.14 -7.74 7.34
N PHE A 19 -5.80 -8.87 7.07
CA PHE A 19 -5.79 -10.07 7.90
C PHE A 19 -5.32 -11.29 7.12
N ASP A 20 -4.73 -12.25 7.83
CA ASP A 20 -4.36 -13.54 7.27
C ASP A 20 -5.60 -14.45 7.19
N PHE A 21 -6.11 -14.61 5.98
CA PHE A 21 -7.21 -15.50 5.62
C PHE A 21 -6.77 -16.60 4.64
N GLU A 22 -5.49 -16.95 4.64
CA GLU A 22 -4.96 -17.89 3.66
C GLU A 22 -5.51 -19.32 3.85
N GLU A 23 -5.77 -19.74 5.08
CA GLU A 23 -6.41 -21.01 5.36
C GLU A 23 -7.84 -21.06 4.80
N GLU A 24 -8.61 -20.02 5.07
CA GLU A 24 -9.99 -19.90 4.60
C GLU A 24 -10.05 -19.75 3.08
N ASN A 25 -9.10 -19.01 2.48
CA ASN A 25 -9.03 -18.86 1.03
C ASN A 25 -8.75 -20.19 0.32
N ARG A 26 -7.92 -21.08 0.90
CA ARG A 26 -7.72 -22.43 0.35
C ARG A 26 -9.02 -23.21 0.30
N VAL A 27 -9.87 -23.12 1.31
CA VAL A 27 -11.20 -23.77 1.30
C VAL A 27 -12.06 -23.31 0.12
N PHE A 28 -11.97 -22.02 -0.22
CA PHE A 28 -12.66 -21.48 -1.40
C PHE A 28 -12.05 -22.00 -2.71
N GLU A 29 -10.73 -21.99 -2.84
CA GLU A 29 -10.01 -22.45 -4.03
C GLU A 29 -10.18 -23.97 -4.25
N ASP A 30 -10.08 -24.76 -3.20
CA ASP A 30 -10.32 -26.22 -3.25
C ASP A 30 -11.75 -26.54 -3.68
N GLY A 31 -12.73 -25.79 -3.19
CA GLY A 31 -14.12 -25.91 -3.60
C GLY A 31 -14.33 -25.66 -5.10
N LEU A 32 -13.63 -24.67 -5.66
CA LEU A 32 -13.68 -24.40 -7.10
C LEU A 32 -12.99 -25.49 -7.92
N ALA A 33 -11.84 -26.00 -7.46
CA ALA A 33 -11.02 -26.97 -8.20
C ALA A 33 -11.70 -28.36 -8.31
N HIS A 34 -12.43 -28.78 -7.29
CA HIS A 34 -13.09 -30.11 -7.25
C HIS A 34 -14.51 -30.13 -7.82
N GLY A 35 -15.01 -28.97 -8.28
CA GLY A 35 -16.39 -28.83 -8.74
C GLY A 35 -17.40 -28.82 -7.59
N LEU A 36 -18.46 -28.08 -7.76
CA LEU A 36 -19.51 -27.93 -6.74
C LEU A 36 -20.74 -28.76 -7.12
N PRO A 37 -21.44 -29.35 -6.15
CA PRO A 37 -22.71 -29.99 -6.39
C PRO A 37 -23.71 -28.99 -7.00
N PRO A 38 -24.66 -29.45 -7.84
CA PRO A 38 -25.69 -28.57 -8.41
C PRO A 38 -26.41 -27.75 -7.32
N GLY A 39 -26.49 -26.43 -7.52
CA GLY A 39 -27.16 -25.51 -6.59
C GLY A 39 -26.32 -25.01 -5.41
N VAL A 40 -25.10 -25.50 -5.21
CA VAL A 40 -24.17 -24.99 -4.18
C VAL A 40 -23.40 -23.80 -4.74
N LYS A 41 -23.40 -22.69 -3.98
CA LYS A 41 -22.64 -21.48 -4.36
C LYS A 41 -21.14 -21.69 -4.08
N PRO A 42 -20.25 -21.13 -4.94
CA PRO A 42 -18.81 -21.27 -4.77
C PRO A 42 -18.27 -20.77 -3.41
N ASP A 43 -18.91 -19.75 -2.83
CA ASP A 43 -18.54 -19.14 -1.56
C ASP A 43 -19.17 -19.83 -0.32
N ALA A 44 -20.01 -20.86 -0.48
CA ALA A 44 -20.79 -21.42 0.63
C ALA A 44 -19.93 -22.04 1.73
N ALA A 45 -18.91 -22.83 1.36
CA ALA A 45 -17.99 -23.44 2.33
C ALA A 45 -17.12 -22.40 3.04
N TYR A 46 -16.61 -21.42 2.29
CA TYR A 46 -15.89 -20.27 2.82
C TYR A 46 -16.74 -19.46 3.82
N MET A 47 -17.97 -19.11 3.40
CA MET A 47 -18.91 -18.35 4.24
C MET A 47 -19.24 -19.11 5.53
N LYS A 48 -19.48 -20.44 5.44
CA LYS A 48 -19.72 -21.28 6.62
C LYS A 48 -18.52 -21.25 7.57
N LEU A 49 -17.30 -21.44 7.07
CA LEU A 49 -16.09 -21.41 7.87
C LEU A 49 -15.89 -20.05 8.57
N GLN A 50 -16.17 -18.94 7.87
CA GLN A 50 -16.12 -17.61 8.45
C GLN A 50 -17.16 -17.41 9.58
N LEU A 51 -18.37 -17.99 9.43
CA LEU A 51 -19.38 -17.98 10.49
C LEU A 51 -18.99 -18.83 11.69
N ASP A 52 -18.51 -20.05 11.45
CA ASP A 52 -18.07 -20.96 12.51
C ASP A 52 -16.93 -20.37 13.35
N ARG A 53 -16.12 -19.48 12.72
CA ARG A 53 -15.00 -18.76 13.36
C ARG A 53 -15.30 -17.30 13.69
N LEU A 54 -16.58 -16.90 13.73
CA LEU A 54 -16.96 -15.49 13.85
C LEU A 54 -16.38 -14.80 15.09
N ASP A 55 -16.26 -15.52 16.19
CA ASP A 55 -15.73 -15.02 17.46
C ASP A 55 -14.22 -15.29 17.64
N VAL A 56 -13.58 -15.90 16.64
CA VAL A 56 -12.12 -16.12 16.59
C VAL A 56 -11.51 -15.00 15.73
N PRO A 57 -10.77 -14.05 16.31
CA PRO A 57 -10.15 -12.98 15.55
C PRO A 57 -9.20 -13.55 14.49
N ALA A 58 -9.25 -13.01 13.29
CA ALA A 58 -8.30 -13.34 12.25
C ALA A 58 -6.89 -12.82 12.62
N LYS A 59 -5.86 -13.57 12.26
CA LYS A 59 -4.48 -13.15 12.53
C LYS A 59 -4.13 -11.91 11.72
N PRO A 60 -3.22 -11.04 12.23
CA PRO A 60 -2.71 -9.90 11.47
C PRO A 60 -2.14 -10.32 10.11
N GLY A 61 -2.53 -9.61 9.05
CA GLY A 61 -2.01 -9.76 7.70
C GLY A 61 -0.74 -8.92 7.46
N VAL A 62 -0.29 -8.89 6.20
CA VAL A 62 0.96 -8.20 5.81
C VAL A 62 0.88 -6.69 6.05
N ALA A 63 -0.23 -6.07 5.69
CA ALA A 63 -0.39 -4.61 5.83
C ALA A 63 -0.94 -4.18 7.21
N PHE A 64 -1.10 -5.11 8.15
CA PHE A 64 -1.71 -4.81 9.45
C PHE A 64 -0.95 -3.73 10.23
N SER A 65 0.39 -3.82 10.30
CA SER A 65 1.21 -2.83 11.02
C SER A 65 1.06 -1.44 10.43
N LEU A 66 1.17 -1.32 9.11
CA LEU A 66 0.95 -0.06 8.39
C LEU A 66 -0.40 0.57 8.76
N ILE A 67 -1.49 -0.22 8.67
CA ILE A 67 -2.85 0.27 8.96
C ILE A 67 -2.99 0.69 10.42
N LYS A 68 -2.50 -0.11 11.35
CA LYS A 68 -2.54 0.20 12.79
C LYS A 68 -1.82 1.50 13.11
N LYS A 69 -0.61 1.68 12.59
CA LYS A 69 0.20 2.88 12.81
C LYS A 69 -0.39 4.12 12.12
N LEU A 70 -0.95 3.98 10.91
CA LEU A 70 -1.66 5.09 10.25
C LEU A 70 -2.89 5.53 11.05
N LEU A 71 -3.69 4.59 11.57
CA LEU A 71 -4.84 4.93 12.41
C LEU A 71 -4.46 5.63 13.70
N ALA A 72 -3.25 5.39 14.25
CA ALA A 72 -2.77 6.06 15.46
C ALA A 72 -2.58 7.58 15.29
N PHE A 73 -2.49 8.10 14.05
CA PHE A 73 -2.54 9.54 13.79
C PHE A 73 -3.87 10.19 14.22
N ASN A 74 -4.95 9.43 14.31
CA ASN A 74 -6.25 9.92 14.77
C ASN A 74 -6.33 10.05 16.29
N GLU A 75 -5.47 9.34 17.04
CA GLU A 75 -5.47 9.30 18.51
C GLU A 75 -4.53 10.34 19.11
N ALA A 76 -3.65 10.90 18.29
CA ALA A 76 -2.66 11.84 18.74
C ALA A 76 -3.26 13.25 18.90
N PRO A 77 -3.08 13.93 20.05
CA PRO A 77 -3.46 15.33 20.21
C PRO A 77 -2.58 16.23 19.33
N ASP A 78 -3.14 17.32 18.81
CA ASP A 78 -2.43 18.26 17.94
C ASP A 78 -1.37 19.08 18.69
N SER A 79 -1.61 19.33 19.97
CA SER A 79 -0.69 20.10 20.83
C SER A 79 -0.85 19.69 22.29
N LEU A 80 0.12 20.09 23.13
CA LEU A 80 0.02 19.95 24.58
C LEU A 80 -1.18 20.73 25.18
N GLN A 81 -1.63 21.78 24.51
CA GLN A 81 -2.80 22.57 24.90
C GLN A 81 -4.13 21.83 24.60
N GLU A 82 -4.21 21.11 23.48
CA GLU A 82 -5.37 20.29 23.12
C GLU A 82 -5.51 19.05 23.99
N ALA A 83 -4.41 18.51 24.50
CA ALA A 83 -4.42 17.39 25.44
C ALA A 83 -5.14 17.75 26.77
N GLN A 84 -5.33 19.04 27.07
CA GLN A 84 -6.02 19.55 28.26
C GLN A 84 -7.50 19.88 28.00
N GLN A 85 -7.96 19.85 26.74
CA GLN A 85 -9.38 20.07 26.40
C GLN A 85 -10.02 18.76 25.91
N PRO A 86 -11.27 18.46 26.25
CA PRO A 86 -11.98 17.25 25.80
C PRO A 86 -12.45 17.37 24.33
N ALA A 87 -11.65 17.97 23.45
CA ALA A 87 -11.95 18.05 22.03
C ALA A 87 -11.85 16.66 21.38
N LYS A 88 -12.81 16.35 20.52
CA LYS A 88 -12.79 15.09 19.75
C LYS A 88 -11.52 15.06 18.89
N PRO A 89 -10.69 14.00 18.95
CA PRO A 89 -9.47 13.91 18.14
C PRO A 89 -9.76 14.13 16.67
N ALA A 90 -8.89 14.89 16.00
CA ALA A 90 -9.02 15.12 14.57
C ALA A 90 -8.87 13.80 13.80
N GLN A 91 -9.85 13.46 12.96
CA GLN A 91 -9.76 12.26 12.10
C GLN A 91 -8.97 12.61 10.84
N ARG A 92 -7.66 12.33 10.83
CA ARG A 92 -6.73 12.59 9.71
C ARG A 92 -6.63 11.42 8.74
N VAL A 93 -6.87 10.23 9.23
CA VAL A 93 -6.76 8.98 8.46
C VAL A 93 -8.09 8.25 8.50
N GLU A 94 -8.53 7.77 7.35
CA GLU A 94 -9.69 6.89 7.20
C GLU A 94 -9.23 5.58 6.56
N VAL A 95 -9.66 4.46 7.12
CA VAL A 95 -9.43 3.14 6.53
C VAL A 95 -10.76 2.52 6.16
N VAL A 96 -10.86 2.02 4.93
CA VAL A 96 -12.09 1.43 4.38
C VAL A 96 -11.79 0.03 3.85
N ILE A 97 -12.55 -0.96 4.30
CA ILE A 97 -12.44 -2.32 3.76
C ILE A 97 -13.09 -2.35 2.37
N LEU A 98 -12.35 -2.77 1.37
CA LEU A 98 -12.86 -3.07 0.03
C LEU A 98 -12.56 -4.53 -0.30
N SER A 99 -13.57 -5.39 -0.23
CA SER A 99 -13.38 -6.84 -0.31
C SER A 99 -14.29 -7.50 -1.33
N ARG A 100 -13.75 -8.48 -2.04
CA ARG A 100 -14.53 -9.41 -2.87
C ARG A 100 -15.32 -10.45 -2.08
N ASN A 101 -15.14 -10.50 -0.77
CA ASN A 101 -15.90 -11.40 0.10
C ASN A 101 -17.39 -11.09 0.06
N ASP A 102 -18.19 -12.04 0.51
CA ASP A 102 -19.60 -11.83 0.80
C ASP A 102 -19.81 -11.02 2.09
N PRO A 103 -21.00 -10.37 2.27
CA PRO A 103 -21.26 -9.56 3.46
C PRO A 103 -21.26 -10.35 4.78
N VAL A 104 -21.55 -11.67 4.75
CA VAL A 104 -21.56 -12.49 5.97
C VAL A 104 -20.15 -12.69 6.48
N SER A 105 -19.22 -13.05 5.58
CA SER A 105 -17.78 -13.15 5.89
C SER A 105 -17.21 -11.80 6.34
N GLY A 106 -17.77 -10.69 5.87
CA GLY A 106 -17.42 -9.34 6.29
C GLY A 106 -17.62 -9.07 7.78
N MET A 107 -18.53 -9.77 8.46
CA MET A 107 -18.73 -9.62 9.90
C MET A 107 -17.47 -9.98 10.69
N ARG A 108 -16.78 -11.08 10.32
CA ARG A 108 -15.54 -11.49 11.00
C ARG A 108 -14.42 -10.48 10.78
N VAL A 109 -14.36 -9.84 9.60
CA VAL A 109 -13.39 -8.78 9.32
C VAL A 109 -13.57 -7.62 10.28
N PHE A 110 -14.80 -7.11 10.45
CA PHE A 110 -15.08 -6.01 11.39
C PHE A 110 -14.87 -6.43 12.85
N ARG A 111 -15.26 -7.64 13.26
CA ARG A 111 -14.99 -8.14 14.62
C ARG A 111 -13.49 -8.27 14.89
N SER A 112 -12.72 -8.73 13.92
CA SER A 112 -11.26 -8.78 14.04
C SER A 112 -10.66 -7.39 14.18
N ALA A 113 -11.10 -6.43 13.36
CA ALA A 113 -10.68 -5.05 13.47
C ALA A 113 -10.98 -4.46 14.87
N GLN A 114 -12.19 -4.70 15.38
CA GLN A 114 -12.59 -4.28 16.72
C GLN A 114 -11.74 -4.93 17.82
N HIS A 115 -11.47 -6.24 17.71
CA HIS A 115 -10.61 -6.98 18.67
C HIS A 115 -9.22 -6.35 18.79
N TYR A 116 -8.64 -5.90 17.67
CA TYR A 116 -7.31 -5.26 17.65
C TYR A 116 -7.35 -3.75 17.90
N GLY A 117 -8.49 -3.18 18.21
CA GLY A 117 -8.64 -1.74 18.46
C GLY A 117 -8.50 -0.88 17.19
N LEU A 118 -8.64 -1.47 16.01
CA LEU A 118 -8.62 -0.71 14.75
C LEU A 118 -9.96 0.00 14.57
N ASN A 119 -9.96 1.34 14.53
CA ASN A 119 -11.16 2.12 14.30
C ASN A 119 -11.54 2.13 12.81
N ILE A 120 -11.96 0.98 12.29
CA ILE A 120 -12.41 0.80 10.92
C ILE A 120 -13.94 0.61 10.94
N GLN A 121 -14.67 1.58 10.38
CA GLN A 121 -16.13 1.62 10.46
C GLN A 121 -16.82 1.43 9.11
N ARG A 122 -16.05 1.45 8.00
CA ARG A 122 -16.59 1.40 6.63
C ARG A 122 -16.04 0.23 5.85
N GLY A 123 -16.88 -0.33 5.02
CA GLY A 123 -16.47 -1.38 4.10
C GLY A 123 -17.52 -1.73 3.08
N THR A 124 -17.10 -2.26 1.94
CA THR A 124 -17.95 -2.90 0.95
C THR A 124 -17.53 -4.35 0.76
N PHE A 125 -18.51 -5.22 0.59
CA PHE A 125 -18.34 -6.66 0.38
C PHE A 125 -19.18 -7.05 -0.83
N ASN A 126 -18.52 -7.46 -1.92
CA ASN A 126 -19.10 -7.47 -3.25
C ASN A 126 -19.35 -8.87 -3.82
N ARG A 127 -19.14 -9.91 -3.05
CA ARG A 127 -19.34 -11.33 -3.43
C ARG A 127 -18.73 -11.66 -4.80
N GLY A 128 -17.41 -11.50 -4.91
CA GLY A 128 -16.63 -11.79 -6.12
C GLY A 128 -16.46 -10.61 -7.09
N GLU A 129 -17.39 -9.64 -7.06
CA GLU A 129 -17.30 -8.47 -7.93
C GLU A 129 -16.11 -7.56 -7.58
N PRO A 130 -15.46 -6.94 -8.60
CA PRO A 130 -14.34 -6.04 -8.38
C PRO A 130 -14.73 -4.79 -7.57
N PRO A 131 -14.04 -4.51 -6.44
CA PRO A 131 -14.40 -3.38 -5.58
C PRO A 131 -13.78 -2.04 -6.01
N TRP A 132 -12.84 -2.01 -6.95
CA TRP A 132 -12.06 -0.83 -7.34
C TRP A 132 -12.92 0.38 -7.75
N ARG A 133 -14.12 0.14 -8.29
CA ARG A 133 -15.07 1.20 -8.69
C ARG A 133 -15.48 2.15 -7.54
N TYR A 134 -15.30 1.71 -6.29
CA TYR A 134 -15.62 2.53 -5.10
C TYR A 134 -14.46 3.41 -4.65
N LEU A 135 -13.26 3.27 -5.22
CA LEU A 135 -12.08 4.04 -4.82
C LEU A 135 -12.24 5.55 -5.05
N LYS A 136 -12.79 5.94 -6.21
CA LYS A 136 -13.04 7.36 -6.53
C LYS A 136 -14.06 8.01 -5.60
N PRO A 137 -15.29 7.43 -5.38
CA PRO A 137 -16.24 7.96 -4.41
C PRO A 137 -15.71 8.04 -2.97
N LEU A 138 -14.71 7.22 -2.63
CA LEU A 138 -14.05 7.23 -1.33
C LEU A 138 -12.88 8.22 -1.26
N HIS A 139 -12.52 8.88 -2.35
CA HIS A 139 -11.31 9.72 -2.46
C HIS A 139 -10.06 8.98 -1.98
N ALA A 140 -9.95 7.67 -2.32
CA ALA A 140 -8.87 6.82 -1.84
C ALA A 140 -7.50 7.30 -2.35
N ASN A 141 -6.54 7.41 -1.42
CA ASN A 141 -5.15 7.77 -1.71
C ASN A 141 -4.26 6.54 -1.89
N LEU A 142 -4.70 5.38 -1.38
CA LEU A 142 -4.01 4.11 -1.51
C LEU A 142 -5.03 2.97 -1.53
N PHE A 143 -4.79 1.97 -2.38
CA PHE A 143 -5.51 0.71 -2.36
C PHE A 143 -4.57 -0.48 -2.24
N LEU A 144 -4.74 -1.30 -1.21
CA LEU A 144 -3.98 -2.52 -0.98
C LEU A 144 -4.88 -3.74 -1.20
N SER A 145 -4.55 -4.59 -2.16
CA SER A 145 -5.34 -5.77 -2.49
C SER A 145 -4.45 -7.00 -2.71
N ALA A 146 -4.96 -8.19 -2.38
CA ALA A 146 -4.33 -9.44 -2.77
C ALA A 146 -4.59 -9.82 -4.25
N HIS A 147 -5.51 -9.12 -4.93
CA HIS A 147 -5.90 -9.42 -6.32
C HIS A 147 -5.25 -8.46 -7.31
N LEU A 148 -4.39 -8.97 -8.18
CA LEU A 148 -3.68 -8.18 -9.19
C LEU A 148 -4.63 -7.44 -10.14
N SER A 149 -5.74 -8.08 -10.54
CA SER A 149 -6.73 -7.44 -11.43
C SER A 149 -7.35 -6.19 -10.83
N ASP A 150 -7.64 -6.19 -9.52
CA ASP A 150 -8.17 -5.00 -8.83
C ASP A 150 -7.13 -3.89 -8.74
N VAL A 151 -5.85 -4.26 -8.54
CA VAL A 151 -4.74 -3.31 -8.50
C VAL A 151 -4.55 -2.62 -9.84
N ARG A 152 -4.53 -3.38 -10.95
CA ARG A 152 -4.44 -2.82 -12.31
C ARG A 152 -5.57 -1.84 -12.59
N SER A 153 -6.81 -2.25 -12.33
CA SER A 153 -7.97 -1.37 -12.55
C SER A 153 -7.95 -0.12 -11.66
N ALA A 154 -7.42 -0.20 -10.44
CA ALA A 154 -7.25 0.96 -9.56
C ALA A 154 -6.19 1.94 -10.11
N LEU A 155 -5.04 1.43 -10.58
CA LEU A 155 -3.98 2.23 -11.20
C LEU A 155 -4.47 2.91 -12.49
N GLU A 156 -5.20 2.19 -13.35
CA GLU A 156 -5.87 2.75 -14.55
C GLU A 156 -6.87 3.85 -14.20
N ALA A 157 -7.56 3.71 -13.06
CA ALA A 157 -8.47 4.72 -12.55
C ALA A 157 -7.75 5.93 -11.90
N GLY A 158 -6.40 5.92 -11.85
CA GLY A 158 -5.56 6.98 -11.29
C GLY A 158 -5.46 6.94 -9.75
N VAL A 159 -5.71 5.79 -9.13
CA VAL A 159 -5.56 5.60 -7.68
C VAL A 159 -4.31 4.76 -7.40
N PRO A 160 -3.37 5.24 -6.55
CA PRO A 160 -2.22 4.45 -6.12
C PRO A 160 -2.66 3.11 -5.57
N ALA A 161 -2.13 2.00 -6.11
CA ALA A 161 -2.52 0.67 -5.70
C ALA A 161 -1.37 -0.34 -5.79
N ALA A 162 -1.34 -1.30 -4.86
CA ALA A 162 -0.36 -2.36 -4.86
C ALA A 162 -0.96 -3.72 -4.51
N GLN A 163 -0.47 -4.77 -5.19
CA GLN A 163 -0.77 -6.14 -4.85
C GLN A 163 0.07 -6.57 -3.65
N VAL A 164 -0.62 -6.95 -2.58
CA VAL A 164 0.01 -7.50 -1.37
C VAL A 164 0.21 -8.99 -1.52
N TYR A 165 1.41 -9.47 -1.24
CA TYR A 165 1.70 -10.91 -1.17
C TYR A 165 1.50 -11.40 0.27
N PRO A 166 0.51 -12.27 0.54
CA PRO A 166 0.17 -12.70 1.90
C PRO A 166 1.32 -13.38 2.65
N GLN A 167 2.28 -13.97 1.93
CA GLN A 167 3.46 -14.64 2.47
C GLN A 167 4.66 -13.70 2.74
N SER A 168 4.54 -12.40 2.48
CA SER A 168 5.59 -11.44 2.84
C SER A 168 5.90 -11.46 4.34
N ALA A 169 7.14 -11.17 4.69
CA ALA A 169 7.53 -10.94 6.08
C ALA A 169 6.64 -9.87 6.75
N ARG A 170 6.49 -9.96 8.05
CA ARG A 170 5.74 -8.96 8.82
C ARG A 170 6.66 -7.77 9.16
N ALA A 171 6.06 -6.60 9.33
CA ALA A 171 6.79 -5.41 9.74
C ALA A 171 7.42 -5.60 11.14
N SER A 172 8.57 -4.97 11.34
CA SER A 172 9.22 -4.88 12.64
C SER A 172 8.32 -4.16 13.67
N GLN A 173 8.48 -4.50 14.95
CA GLN A 173 7.81 -3.84 16.06
C GLN A 173 8.71 -2.77 16.72
N GLU A 174 9.93 -2.57 16.23
CA GLU A 174 10.95 -1.70 16.87
C GLU A 174 10.57 -0.21 16.79
N HIS A 175 9.69 0.19 15.85
CA HIS A 175 9.32 1.59 15.62
C HIS A 175 7.83 1.84 15.85
N PRO A 176 7.31 1.73 17.10
CA PRO A 176 5.86 1.81 17.37
C PRO A 176 5.26 3.20 17.10
N HIS A 177 6.08 4.25 17.09
CA HIS A 177 5.68 5.65 16.88
C HIS A 177 6.07 6.20 15.50
N GLU A 178 6.54 5.34 14.60
CA GLU A 178 6.89 5.72 13.23
C GLU A 178 6.14 4.87 12.23
N VAL A 179 5.55 5.51 11.21
CA VAL A 179 5.13 4.86 9.97
C VAL A 179 6.28 4.97 8.99
N ARG A 180 6.87 3.85 8.62
CA ARG A 180 8.04 3.79 7.73
C ARG A 180 7.63 3.21 6.39
N ILE A 181 7.76 3.97 5.33
CA ILE A 181 7.35 3.56 3.98
C ILE A 181 8.50 3.74 3.01
N ALA A 182 8.82 2.68 2.28
CA ALA A 182 9.83 2.71 1.22
C ALA A 182 9.17 2.60 -0.16
N PHE A 183 9.71 3.33 -1.12
CA PHE A 183 9.23 3.37 -2.50
C PHE A 183 10.38 3.12 -3.48
N ASP A 184 10.12 2.36 -4.53
CA ASP A 184 10.96 2.45 -5.72
C ASP A 184 10.78 3.78 -6.43
N GLY A 185 11.72 4.12 -7.31
CA GLY A 185 11.71 5.36 -8.08
C GLY A 185 10.88 5.26 -9.35
N ASP A 186 11.43 4.57 -10.35
CA ASP A 186 10.87 4.50 -11.69
C ASP A 186 9.59 3.67 -11.73
N ALA A 187 8.58 4.12 -12.47
CA ALA A 187 7.26 3.52 -12.57
C ALA A 187 6.45 3.46 -11.23
N VAL A 188 7.00 3.95 -10.11
CA VAL A 188 6.32 4.07 -8.81
C VAL A 188 6.16 5.54 -8.43
N LEU A 189 7.22 6.21 -7.92
CA LEU A 189 7.17 7.66 -7.62
C LEU A 189 7.27 8.50 -8.88
N PHE A 190 8.14 8.11 -9.80
CA PHE A 190 8.37 8.75 -11.10
C PHE A 190 7.69 7.96 -12.21
N SER A 191 7.52 8.60 -13.38
CA SER A 191 7.12 7.89 -14.60
C SER A 191 8.17 6.87 -15.03
N ASP A 192 7.79 5.96 -15.91
CA ASP A 192 8.67 4.95 -16.51
C ASP A 192 9.52 5.45 -17.69
N GLU A 193 9.62 6.78 -17.88
CA GLU A 193 10.36 7.41 -19.00
C GLU A 193 11.80 6.89 -19.10
N ALA A 194 12.50 6.90 -17.98
CA ALA A 194 13.89 6.50 -17.92
C ALA A 194 14.08 4.98 -18.09
N GLU A 195 13.17 4.18 -17.55
CA GLU A 195 13.17 2.73 -17.74
C GLU A 195 12.93 2.33 -19.19
N ARG A 196 12.06 3.02 -19.92
CA ARG A 196 11.87 2.82 -21.36
C ARG A 196 13.16 3.06 -22.14
N VAL A 197 13.95 4.08 -21.79
CA VAL A 197 15.26 4.33 -22.40
C VAL A 197 16.21 3.17 -22.08
N TYR A 198 16.26 2.74 -20.84
CA TYR A 198 17.10 1.61 -20.42
C TYR A 198 16.75 0.32 -21.19
N GLN A 199 15.48 -0.04 -21.28
CA GLN A 199 15.04 -1.25 -21.99
C GLN A 199 15.31 -1.19 -23.49
N ALA A 200 15.16 -0.01 -24.10
CA ALA A 200 15.36 0.16 -25.55
C ALA A 200 16.83 0.26 -25.96
N GLN A 201 17.70 0.87 -25.13
CA GLN A 201 19.04 1.30 -25.53
C GLN A 201 20.13 0.93 -24.51
N GLY A 202 19.78 0.34 -23.38
CA GLY A 202 20.71 -0.14 -22.36
C GLY A 202 21.22 0.95 -21.40
N LEU A 203 22.12 0.51 -20.49
CA LEU A 203 22.57 1.31 -19.35
C LEU A 203 23.27 2.62 -19.74
N SER A 204 24.14 2.58 -20.75
CA SER A 204 24.90 3.78 -21.17
C SER A 204 23.97 4.88 -21.71
N ALA A 205 22.97 4.52 -22.49
CA ALA A 205 21.99 5.46 -23.02
C ALA A 205 21.11 6.03 -21.91
N PHE A 206 20.70 5.18 -20.96
CA PHE A 206 19.97 5.61 -19.74
C PHE A 206 20.79 6.64 -18.95
N GLN A 207 22.08 6.36 -18.67
CA GLN A 207 22.93 7.27 -17.91
C GLN A 207 23.14 8.61 -18.62
N ALA A 208 23.37 8.59 -19.93
CA ALA A 208 23.51 9.79 -20.76
C ALA A 208 22.21 10.62 -20.77
N HIS A 209 21.07 9.97 -20.98
CA HIS A 209 19.74 10.59 -20.95
C HIS A 209 19.45 11.28 -19.61
N GLU A 210 19.71 10.61 -18.50
CA GLU A 210 19.45 11.15 -17.17
C GLU A 210 20.40 12.29 -16.81
N ALA A 211 21.66 12.22 -17.23
CA ALA A 211 22.64 13.30 -17.05
C ALA A 211 22.28 14.54 -17.88
N ASP A 212 21.90 14.36 -19.14
CA ASP A 212 21.49 15.46 -20.03
C ASP A 212 20.22 16.17 -19.53
N LYS A 213 19.27 15.38 -19.01
CA LYS A 213 18.01 15.86 -18.47
C LYS A 213 18.02 16.17 -16.95
N ALA A 214 19.19 16.24 -16.31
CA ALA A 214 19.29 16.40 -14.85
C ALA A 214 18.52 17.62 -14.30
N GLN A 215 18.38 18.68 -15.08
CA GLN A 215 17.64 19.90 -14.71
C GLN A 215 16.13 19.83 -15.04
N GLN A 216 15.67 18.79 -15.73
CA GLN A 216 14.27 18.62 -16.14
C GLN A 216 13.61 17.62 -15.18
N PRO A 217 12.62 18.03 -14.38
CA PRO A 217 11.94 17.11 -13.48
C PRO A 217 11.31 15.92 -14.24
N LEU A 218 11.38 14.73 -13.65
CA LEU A 218 10.62 13.57 -14.09
C LEU A 218 9.12 13.83 -13.93
N LEU A 219 8.32 13.26 -14.80
CA LEU A 219 6.88 13.22 -14.60
C LEU A 219 6.56 12.33 -13.39
N GLY A 220 5.44 12.63 -12.71
CA GLY A 220 4.99 11.83 -11.58
C GLY A 220 4.53 10.44 -11.99
N GLY A 221 4.93 9.44 -11.25
CA GLY A 221 4.42 8.09 -11.31
C GLY A 221 3.10 7.92 -10.53
N PRO A 222 2.55 6.71 -10.51
CA PRO A 222 1.24 6.45 -9.91
C PRO A 222 1.21 6.70 -8.40
N PHE A 223 2.35 6.65 -7.69
CA PHE A 223 2.43 6.83 -6.24
C PHE A 223 2.79 8.26 -5.80
N LYS A 224 3.07 9.18 -6.73
CA LYS A 224 3.27 10.59 -6.39
C LYS A 224 2.12 11.18 -5.55
N PRO A 225 0.82 10.94 -5.87
CA PRO A 225 -0.28 11.46 -5.05
C PRO A 225 -0.30 10.92 -3.61
N LEU A 226 0.12 9.67 -3.41
CA LEU A 226 0.25 9.09 -2.06
C LEU A 226 1.39 9.76 -1.30
N LEU A 227 2.57 9.93 -1.92
CA LEU A 227 3.71 10.59 -1.29
C LEU A 227 3.36 12.02 -0.85
N GLU A 228 2.66 12.78 -1.68
CA GLU A 228 2.15 14.12 -1.33
C GLU A 228 1.14 14.09 -0.19
N ALA A 229 0.26 13.07 -0.15
CA ALA A 229 -0.71 12.91 0.94
C ALA A 229 -0.03 12.56 2.27
N LEU A 230 0.99 11.71 2.25
CA LEU A 230 1.81 11.38 3.42
C LEU A 230 2.58 12.62 3.91
N HIS A 231 3.16 13.39 3.00
CA HIS A 231 3.85 14.63 3.34
C HIS A 231 2.90 15.65 4.01
N ARG A 232 1.69 15.83 3.48
CA ARG A 232 0.66 16.67 4.13
C ARG A 232 0.29 16.15 5.53
N LEU A 233 0.13 14.84 5.70
CA LEU A 233 -0.17 14.22 6.99
C LEU A 233 0.98 14.46 7.98
N GLN A 234 2.22 14.34 7.54
CA GLN A 234 3.41 14.63 8.33
C GLN A 234 3.47 16.10 8.76
N GLN A 235 3.20 17.04 7.83
CA GLN A 235 3.18 18.49 8.13
C GLN A 235 2.05 18.89 9.09
N ALA A 236 0.89 18.24 9.00
CA ALA A 236 -0.21 18.45 9.94
C ALA A 236 0.15 18.04 11.37
N GLY A 237 1.23 17.33 11.55
CA GLY A 237 1.98 17.04 12.75
C GLY A 237 1.18 16.39 13.88
N THR A 238 1.75 15.37 14.50
CA THR A 238 1.35 14.95 15.83
C THR A 238 2.61 14.82 16.69
N SER A 239 2.52 15.12 17.97
CA SER A 239 3.65 14.95 18.88
C SER A 239 4.00 13.46 19.14
N ARG A 240 3.16 12.52 18.70
CA ARG A 240 3.26 11.09 19.02
C ARG A 240 3.58 10.20 17.83
N MET A 241 3.19 10.59 16.62
CA MET A 241 3.38 9.77 15.41
C MET A 241 4.19 10.55 14.38
N ARG A 242 5.13 9.85 13.75
CA ARG A 242 5.98 10.38 12.68
C ARG A 242 5.88 9.49 11.44
N ILE A 243 5.99 10.09 10.27
CA ILE A 243 6.19 9.37 9.01
C ILE A 243 7.66 9.47 8.63
N ARG A 244 8.25 8.35 8.23
CA ARG A 244 9.56 8.30 7.58
C ARG A 244 9.40 7.65 6.22
N THR A 245 9.92 8.32 5.21
CA THR A 245 9.87 7.85 3.82
C THR A 245 11.26 7.59 3.28
N ALA A 246 11.42 6.52 2.49
CA ALA A 246 12.66 6.21 1.80
C ALA A 246 12.42 6.00 0.30
N LEU A 247 13.30 6.59 -0.52
CA LEU A 247 13.47 6.22 -1.93
C LEU A 247 14.53 5.11 -2.01
N VAL A 248 14.16 3.95 -2.57
CA VAL A 248 15.08 2.80 -2.71
C VAL A 248 15.11 2.37 -4.17
N THR A 249 16.10 2.85 -4.92
CA THR A 249 16.12 2.73 -6.39
C THR A 249 17.37 2.06 -6.92
N ALA A 250 17.23 1.38 -8.06
CA ALA A 250 18.36 0.83 -8.82
C ALA A 250 19.20 1.90 -9.54
N ARG A 251 18.76 3.16 -9.57
CA ARG A 251 19.56 4.26 -10.10
C ARG A 251 20.89 4.40 -9.36
N SER A 252 21.90 4.92 -10.05
CA SER A 252 23.21 5.30 -9.46
C SER A 252 23.65 6.65 -10.03
N ALA A 253 24.80 7.17 -9.62
CA ALA A 253 25.38 8.33 -10.27
C ALA A 253 25.69 8.00 -11.75
N PRO A 254 25.43 8.91 -12.72
CA PRO A 254 24.92 10.28 -12.52
C PRO A 254 23.38 10.41 -12.47
N ALA A 255 22.63 9.35 -12.70
CA ALA A 255 21.15 9.36 -12.82
C ALA A 255 20.42 9.72 -11.51
N HIS A 256 21.09 9.68 -10.37
CA HIS A 256 20.56 10.06 -9.06
C HIS A 256 20.15 11.54 -8.97
N GLU A 257 20.90 12.43 -9.66
CA GLU A 257 20.71 13.88 -9.57
C GLU A 257 19.30 14.30 -10.04
N ARG A 258 18.86 13.75 -11.18
CA ARG A 258 17.52 14.05 -11.72
C ARG A 258 16.41 13.65 -10.75
N ALA A 259 16.53 12.48 -10.10
CA ALA A 259 15.57 12.01 -9.11
C ALA A 259 15.49 12.96 -7.90
N ILE A 260 16.63 13.37 -7.34
CA ILE A 260 16.68 14.31 -6.22
C ILE A 260 16.08 15.67 -6.62
N ARG A 261 16.47 16.22 -7.76
CA ARG A 261 15.93 17.49 -8.27
C ARG A 261 14.43 17.42 -8.52
N THR A 262 13.91 16.27 -8.93
CA THR A 262 12.48 16.03 -9.12
C THR A 262 11.74 16.15 -7.79
N LEU A 263 12.21 15.48 -6.74
CA LEU A 263 11.61 15.59 -5.40
C LEU A 263 11.66 17.03 -4.88
N MET A 264 12.77 17.73 -5.04
CA MET A 264 12.90 19.15 -4.70
C MET A 264 11.88 20.02 -5.47
N ASN A 265 11.69 19.77 -6.79
CA ASN A 265 10.71 20.48 -7.60
C ASN A 265 9.27 20.25 -7.14
N TRP A 266 8.96 19.06 -6.62
CA TRP A 266 7.65 18.75 -6.04
C TRP A 266 7.48 19.31 -4.63
N ASN A 267 8.52 19.92 -4.04
CA ASN A 267 8.55 20.35 -2.63
C ASN A 267 8.20 19.21 -1.67
N VAL A 268 8.73 18.03 -1.94
CA VAL A 268 8.57 16.82 -1.14
C VAL A 268 9.95 16.36 -0.69
N GLU A 269 10.09 16.14 0.62
CA GLU A 269 11.29 15.58 1.21
C GLU A 269 11.07 14.09 1.52
N VAL A 270 12.10 13.29 1.27
CA VAL A 270 12.19 11.92 1.77
C VAL A 270 13.27 11.88 2.85
N ASP A 271 13.08 11.08 3.89
CA ASP A 271 14.04 11.00 5.00
C ASP A 271 15.33 10.28 4.59
N GLU A 272 15.22 9.30 3.67
CA GLU A 272 16.36 8.54 3.15
C GLU A 272 16.25 8.35 1.63
N ALA A 273 17.38 8.31 0.95
CA ALA A 273 17.45 7.98 -0.48
C ALA A 273 18.62 7.03 -0.73
N MET A 274 18.30 5.83 -1.20
CA MET A 274 19.25 4.75 -1.46
C MET A 274 19.38 4.53 -2.97
N PHE A 275 20.52 4.93 -3.53
CA PHE A 275 20.85 4.78 -4.95
C PHE A 275 21.75 3.56 -5.11
N LEU A 276 21.16 2.40 -5.37
CA LEU A 276 21.81 1.10 -5.19
C LEU A 276 22.59 0.60 -6.40
N GLY A 277 22.41 1.22 -7.58
CA GLY A 277 23.17 0.84 -8.78
C GLY A 277 23.00 -0.63 -9.20
N GLY A 278 21.83 -1.22 -8.94
CA GLY A 278 21.53 -2.61 -9.24
C GLY A 278 21.83 -3.61 -8.11
N LEU A 279 22.29 -3.16 -6.94
CA LEU A 279 22.37 -4.02 -5.75
C LEU A 279 20.98 -4.47 -5.32
N ALA A 280 20.89 -5.66 -4.71
CA ALA A 280 19.64 -6.20 -4.19
C ALA A 280 19.08 -5.31 -3.08
N LYS A 281 17.82 -4.90 -3.20
CA LYS A 281 17.15 -3.97 -2.27
C LYS A 281 16.89 -4.59 -0.89
N GLY A 282 16.73 -5.92 -0.82
CA GLY A 282 16.24 -6.63 0.38
C GLY A 282 17.05 -6.34 1.65
N GLU A 283 18.38 -6.37 1.57
CA GLU A 283 19.25 -6.11 2.73
C GLU A 283 19.14 -4.66 3.24
N PHE A 284 19.05 -3.69 2.31
CA PHE A 284 18.86 -2.28 2.66
C PHE A 284 17.48 -2.03 3.26
N LEU A 285 16.46 -2.68 2.75
CA LEU A 285 15.11 -2.61 3.29
C LEU A 285 15.04 -3.26 4.68
N ARG A 286 15.77 -4.35 4.92
CA ARG A 286 15.88 -4.96 6.25
C ARG A 286 16.41 -3.97 7.28
N GLU A 287 17.43 -3.17 6.93
CA GLU A 287 18.01 -2.16 7.84
C GLU A 287 17.09 -0.93 8.01
N PHE A 288 16.34 -0.55 6.96
CA PHE A 288 15.36 0.54 7.04
C PHE A 288 14.09 0.12 7.80
N GLU A 289 13.73 -1.17 7.84
CA GLU A 289 12.55 -1.73 8.51
C GLU A 289 11.23 -1.03 8.15
N PRO A 290 10.83 -0.95 6.86
CA PRO A 290 9.59 -0.30 6.47
C PRO A 290 8.38 -1.11 6.95
N ASP A 291 7.30 -0.41 7.28
CA ASP A 291 5.97 -1.01 7.43
C ASP A 291 5.42 -1.49 6.09
N PHE A 292 5.88 -0.88 4.99
CA PHE A 292 5.54 -1.31 3.65
C PHE A 292 6.53 -0.78 2.60
N PHE A 293 6.88 -1.63 1.63
CA PHE A 293 7.69 -1.29 0.46
C PHE A 293 6.88 -1.45 -0.83
N PHE A 294 7.00 -0.50 -1.76
CA PHE A 294 6.32 -0.47 -3.05
C PHE A 294 7.31 -0.49 -4.20
N ASP A 295 7.17 -1.44 -5.14
CA ASP A 295 8.03 -1.59 -6.31
C ASP A 295 7.21 -2.15 -7.49
N ASP A 296 7.53 -1.73 -8.72
CA ASP A 296 6.85 -2.20 -9.94
C ASP A 296 7.42 -3.51 -10.49
N GLN A 297 8.61 -3.91 -10.04
CA GLN A 297 9.27 -5.13 -10.52
C GLN A 297 9.02 -6.30 -9.59
N THR A 298 8.34 -7.34 -10.10
CA THR A 298 8.00 -8.53 -9.31
C THR A 298 9.23 -9.22 -8.69
N GLY A 299 10.38 -9.20 -9.39
CA GLY A 299 11.64 -9.75 -8.86
C GLY A 299 12.12 -9.00 -7.61
N HIS A 300 12.07 -7.68 -7.61
CA HIS A 300 12.41 -6.85 -6.46
C HIS A 300 11.43 -7.07 -5.31
N VAL A 301 10.12 -7.11 -5.60
CA VAL A 301 9.08 -7.38 -4.59
C VAL A 301 9.27 -8.74 -3.95
N HIS A 302 9.53 -9.81 -4.72
CA HIS A 302 9.78 -11.15 -4.18
C HIS A 302 11.02 -11.20 -3.29
N SER A 303 12.10 -10.53 -3.68
CA SER A 303 13.32 -10.42 -2.87
C SER A 303 13.05 -9.65 -1.58
N ALA A 304 12.39 -8.49 -1.65
CA ALA A 304 12.06 -7.67 -0.49
C ALA A 304 11.09 -8.38 0.47
N ALA A 305 10.11 -9.12 -0.06
CA ALA A 305 9.09 -9.83 0.71
C ALA A 305 9.68 -10.89 1.68
N GLN A 306 10.92 -11.33 1.48
CA GLN A 306 11.61 -12.21 2.41
C GLN A 306 12.03 -11.49 3.69
N HIS A 307 12.12 -10.17 3.67
CA HIS A 307 12.64 -9.34 4.77
C HIS A 307 11.60 -8.39 5.35
N VAL A 308 10.72 -7.82 4.49
CA VAL A 308 9.78 -6.75 4.87
C VAL A 308 8.43 -6.93 4.18
N PRO A 309 7.36 -6.27 4.67
CA PRO A 309 6.10 -6.17 3.92
C PRO A 309 6.35 -5.49 2.57
N ALA A 310 5.91 -6.14 1.49
CA ALA A 310 6.12 -5.62 0.15
C ALA A 310 4.86 -5.75 -0.72
N GLY A 311 4.71 -4.81 -1.64
CA GLY A 311 3.59 -4.77 -2.58
C GLY A 311 4.03 -4.43 -4.00
N HIS A 312 3.48 -5.17 -4.96
CA HIS A 312 3.73 -4.99 -6.38
C HIS A 312 2.81 -3.91 -6.94
N VAL A 313 3.41 -2.87 -7.49
CA VAL A 313 2.74 -1.80 -8.23
C VAL A 313 2.73 -2.19 -9.72
N ALA A 314 1.60 -2.67 -10.21
CA ALA A 314 1.48 -3.20 -11.58
C ALA A 314 1.42 -2.08 -12.63
N SER A 315 2.44 -1.21 -12.67
CA SER A 315 2.55 -0.06 -13.57
C SER A 315 3.86 -0.09 -14.36
N GLY A 316 3.98 0.84 -15.32
CA GLY A 316 5.19 0.99 -16.13
C GLY A 316 5.37 -0.04 -17.22
N VAL A 317 6.44 0.15 -17.99
CA VAL A 317 6.75 -0.66 -19.18
C VAL A 317 6.98 -2.14 -18.86
N SER A 318 7.51 -2.45 -17.69
CA SER A 318 7.73 -3.83 -17.21
C SER A 318 6.43 -4.60 -16.96
N ASN A 319 5.29 -3.92 -16.85
CA ASN A 319 3.98 -4.50 -16.59
C ASN A 319 2.99 -4.39 -17.77
N SER A 320 3.42 -3.82 -18.89
CA SER A 320 2.56 -3.53 -20.06
C SER A 320 2.27 -4.74 -20.96
N GLY A 321 2.83 -5.91 -20.70
CA GLY A 321 2.82 -7.09 -21.57
C GLY A 321 1.93 -8.25 -21.14
N GLY A 322 1.03 -8.08 -20.19
CA GLY A 322 0.17 -9.15 -19.65
C GLY A 322 -1.32 -8.92 -19.92
N VAL A 323 -1.76 -9.11 -21.18
CA VAL A 323 -3.18 -9.36 -21.52
C VAL A 323 -3.33 -10.82 -21.91
#